data_2c620e9255cf54b690861b3b85ccf642
#
_entry.id   2c620e9255cf54b690861b3b85ccf642
#
_cell.length_a   1.000
_cell.length_b   1.000
_cell.length_c   1.000
_cell.angle_alpha   90.00
_cell.angle_beta   90.00
_cell.angle_gamma   90.00
#
_symmetry.space_group_name_H-M   'P 1'
#
loop_
_entity.id
_entity.type
_entity.pdbx_description
1 polymer ?
#
loop_
_entity_poly.entity_id
_entity_poly.type
_entity_poly.pdbx_seq_one_letter_code
_entity_poly.pdbx_strand_id
1 'polypeptide(L)'
;MILLFQSIVATQAYREFGQKGYSNALTIAVYVGMLTGALFWGFSADVIGRKWAFNITLFICSGSCIIAGAMPSWPTLSLFIALLGFGGGGNLILDTTVFLEYLPGNKQWLLTFLAAWWGFGQAITGFIAWGFMVPGKWNCADVETCTKANNWGWRYVLFTGGAIVFVMSILRITVVRLRETPKYLLGLGDDAQVVETFQFLATKYNRPCSLTLEKLQACGEVRTAHSKNRFSFSETRIHFAGLFSNKKMAISTILVWFSWSLIGLCYPLFYVFLPTYLANHGATFHRTVFETWRNYCLTNICGIPGPIIAGYMCNTKLLGRKYTMAIGALITMAFFFAYTAVKTAVQDTTFTCLIACFLNIYYATLYAYTPEVLPSAHRGTGNGVAVAFNRIMGIVSAIVATFANTQTSAPLYICAALFIMAAGVAVVFPYEPYGRRSS
;
A
#
# COMPACT_ATOMS: atom_id res chain seq x y z
N MET A 1 -0.97 8.14 -2.34
CA MET A 1 -1.01 9.61 -2.20
C MET A 1 -1.07 10.03 -0.73
N ILE A 2 -2.21 9.97 -0.07
CA ILE A 2 -2.48 10.62 1.22
C ILE A 2 -1.57 10.13 2.38
N LEU A 3 -1.17 8.87 2.40
CA LEU A 3 -0.26 8.29 3.40
C LEU A 3 1.18 8.85 3.34
N LEU A 4 1.56 9.47 2.23
CA LEU A 4 2.90 10.02 2.05
C LEU A 4 3.03 11.46 2.56
N PHE A 5 1.90 12.16 2.76
CA PHE A 5 1.95 13.55 3.23
C PHE A 5 2.67 13.69 4.56
N GLN A 6 2.56 12.69 5.45
CA GLN A 6 3.25 12.74 6.74
C GLN A 6 4.77 12.94 6.61
N SER A 7 5.42 12.26 5.67
CA SER A 7 6.87 12.40 5.45
C SER A 7 7.25 13.77 4.86
N ILE A 8 6.37 14.35 4.05
CA ILE A 8 6.56 15.64 3.41
C ILE A 8 6.42 16.77 4.44
N VAL A 9 5.39 16.70 5.29
CA VAL A 9 5.07 17.78 6.24
C VAL A 9 5.88 17.72 7.53
N ALA A 10 6.44 16.55 7.87
CA ALA A 10 7.07 16.29 9.15
C ALA A 10 8.11 17.35 9.54
N THR A 11 9.04 17.66 8.66
CA THR A 11 10.14 18.60 8.95
C THR A 11 9.63 20.01 9.25
N GLN A 12 8.70 20.53 8.45
CA GLN A 12 8.19 21.88 8.65
C GLN A 12 7.25 21.99 9.86
N ALA A 13 6.40 20.99 10.07
CA ALA A 13 5.56 20.94 11.26
C ALA A 13 6.40 20.81 12.54
N TYR A 14 7.45 19.98 12.53
CA TYR A 14 8.34 19.80 13.68
C TYR A 14 9.08 21.08 14.05
N ARG A 15 9.52 21.89 13.06
CA ARG A 15 10.12 23.21 13.29
C ARG A 15 9.14 24.15 13.95
N GLU A 16 7.91 24.25 13.46
CA GLU A 16 6.88 25.12 14.00
C GLU A 16 6.52 24.80 15.46
N PHE A 17 6.53 23.53 15.82
CA PHE A 17 6.27 23.10 17.20
C PHE A 17 7.51 23.14 18.11
N GLY A 18 8.57 23.85 17.70
CA GLY A 18 9.78 24.12 18.48
C GLY A 18 10.65 22.89 18.70
N GLN A 19 10.57 21.91 17.82
CA GLN A 19 11.31 20.64 17.88
C GLN A 19 11.13 19.86 19.20
N LYS A 20 9.97 20.04 19.84
CA LYS A 20 9.64 19.33 21.08
C LYS A 20 9.03 17.96 20.77
N GLY A 21 9.54 16.94 21.43
CA GLY A 21 9.10 15.55 21.26
C GLY A 21 9.96 14.76 20.28
N TYR A 22 9.48 13.57 19.91
CA TYR A 22 10.21 12.66 19.05
C TYR A 22 10.02 13.05 17.56
N SER A 23 11.12 13.31 16.87
CA SER A 23 11.09 13.80 15.46
C SER A 23 10.40 12.86 14.49
N ASN A 24 10.54 11.55 14.69
CA ASN A 24 9.94 10.50 13.85
C ASN A 24 8.51 10.09 14.28
N ALA A 25 7.87 10.83 15.20
CA ALA A 25 6.56 10.48 15.73
C ALA A 25 5.48 10.34 14.65
N LEU A 26 5.49 11.19 13.61
CA LEU A 26 4.51 11.10 12.52
C LEU A 26 4.69 9.81 11.72
N THR A 27 5.93 9.38 11.50
CA THR A 27 6.22 8.13 10.79
C THR A 27 5.75 6.92 11.60
N ILE A 28 6.02 6.89 12.88
CA ILE A 28 5.52 5.84 13.77
C ILE A 28 4.00 5.87 13.83
N ALA A 29 3.40 7.05 14.00
CA ALA A 29 1.95 7.23 14.07
C ALA A 29 1.23 6.66 12.82
N VAL A 30 1.72 6.98 11.62
CA VAL A 30 1.11 6.46 10.39
C VAL A 30 1.27 4.94 10.27
N TYR A 31 2.42 4.38 10.65
CA TYR A 31 2.63 2.92 10.61
C TYR A 31 1.77 2.18 11.64
N VAL A 32 1.66 2.69 12.86
CA VAL A 32 0.77 2.13 13.90
C VAL A 32 -0.69 2.23 13.44
N GLY A 33 -1.10 3.36 12.87
CA GLY A 33 -2.42 3.52 12.28
C GLY A 33 -2.68 2.53 11.16
N MET A 34 -1.74 2.38 10.22
CA MET A 34 -1.87 1.41 9.12
C MET A 34 -1.89 -0.03 9.59
N LEU A 35 -1.12 -0.38 10.63
CA LEU A 35 -1.10 -1.70 11.24
C LEU A 35 -2.47 -2.04 11.85
N THR A 36 -2.96 -1.18 12.73
CA THR A 36 -4.27 -1.37 13.38
C THR A 36 -5.41 -1.33 12.38
N GLY A 37 -5.33 -0.43 11.37
CA GLY A 37 -6.30 -0.36 10.28
C GLY A 37 -6.30 -1.60 9.39
N ALA A 38 -5.13 -2.14 9.06
CA ALA A 38 -5.03 -3.36 8.25
C ALA A 38 -5.66 -4.56 8.96
N LEU A 39 -5.40 -4.75 10.24
CA LEU A 39 -5.98 -5.83 11.03
C LEU A 39 -7.49 -5.64 11.22
N PHE A 40 -7.92 -4.46 11.64
CA PHE A 40 -9.33 -4.19 11.91
C PHE A 40 -10.19 -4.29 10.63
N TRP A 41 -9.81 -3.59 9.57
CA TRP A 41 -10.60 -3.57 8.34
C TRP A 41 -10.45 -4.85 7.53
N GLY A 42 -9.30 -5.53 7.61
CA GLY A 42 -9.13 -6.84 7.01
C GLY A 42 -10.12 -7.86 7.55
N PHE A 43 -10.25 -7.93 8.88
CA PHE A 43 -11.24 -8.78 9.53
C PHE A 43 -12.68 -8.26 9.31
N SER A 44 -12.91 -6.97 9.55
CA SER A 44 -14.25 -6.38 9.44
C SER A 44 -14.85 -6.53 8.05
N ALA A 45 -14.03 -6.46 6.99
CA ALA A 45 -14.51 -6.62 5.63
C ALA A 45 -15.09 -8.02 5.34
N ASP A 46 -14.59 -9.05 6.01
CA ASP A 46 -15.13 -10.40 5.89
C ASP A 46 -16.46 -10.57 6.66
N VAL A 47 -16.71 -9.69 7.64
CA VAL A 47 -17.89 -9.74 8.52
C VAL A 47 -19.01 -8.77 8.11
N ILE A 48 -18.69 -7.48 7.93
CA ILE A 48 -19.68 -6.42 7.64
C ILE A 48 -19.93 -6.20 6.14
N GLY A 49 -19.09 -6.78 5.29
CA GLY A 49 -19.15 -6.65 3.85
C GLY A 49 -18.12 -5.66 3.28
N ARG A 50 -17.80 -5.89 2.00
CA ARG A 50 -16.75 -5.15 1.29
C ARG A 50 -17.20 -3.72 0.97
N LYS A 51 -18.46 -3.52 0.62
CA LYS A 51 -19.03 -2.21 0.25
C LYS A 51 -18.89 -1.17 1.35
N TRP A 52 -19.31 -1.51 2.57
CA TRP A 52 -19.31 -0.57 3.69
C TRP A 52 -17.89 -0.25 4.14
N ALA A 53 -17.07 -1.28 4.35
CA ALA A 53 -15.68 -1.11 4.74
C ALA A 53 -14.91 -0.26 3.71
N PHE A 54 -15.10 -0.50 2.40
CA PHE A 54 -14.46 0.22 1.31
C PHE A 54 -14.77 1.72 1.29
N ASN A 55 -16.00 2.10 1.60
CA ASN A 55 -16.41 3.50 1.64
C ASN A 55 -15.94 4.22 2.91
N ILE A 56 -16.14 3.60 4.08
CA ILE A 56 -15.83 4.22 5.37
C ILE A 56 -14.33 4.48 5.51
N THR A 57 -13.48 3.55 5.08
CA THR A 57 -12.02 3.69 5.18
C THR A 57 -11.49 4.92 4.47
N LEU A 58 -12.01 5.24 3.29
CA LEU A 58 -11.57 6.42 2.54
C LEU A 58 -12.05 7.73 3.17
N PHE A 59 -13.26 7.74 3.75
CA PHE A 59 -13.77 8.89 4.51
C PHE A 59 -12.94 9.17 5.76
N ILE A 60 -12.64 8.15 6.56
CA ILE A 60 -11.77 8.28 7.72
C ILE A 60 -10.41 8.85 7.30
N CYS A 61 -9.82 8.29 6.23
CA CYS A 61 -8.52 8.69 5.74
C CYS A 61 -8.49 10.16 5.31
N SER A 62 -9.46 10.59 4.49
CA SER A 62 -9.54 11.96 3.98
C SER A 62 -9.93 12.99 5.04
N GLY A 63 -10.91 12.66 5.88
CA GLY A 63 -11.35 13.52 6.98
C GLY A 63 -10.24 13.77 8.00
N SER A 64 -9.55 12.68 8.41
CA SER A 64 -8.41 12.79 9.32
C SER A 64 -7.27 13.62 8.72
N CYS A 65 -7.03 13.55 7.40
CA CYS A 65 -6.02 14.35 6.72
C CYS A 65 -6.34 15.85 6.78
N ILE A 66 -7.59 16.23 6.52
CA ILE A 66 -8.04 17.63 6.59
C ILE A 66 -7.90 18.13 8.02
N ILE A 67 -8.38 17.37 9.01
CA ILE A 67 -8.31 17.76 10.42
C ILE A 67 -6.85 17.88 10.86
N ALA A 68 -5.97 16.97 10.44
CA ALA A 68 -4.53 17.02 10.73
C ALA A 68 -3.90 18.37 10.32
N GLY A 69 -4.32 18.94 9.18
CA GLY A 69 -3.85 20.26 8.73
C GLY A 69 -4.23 21.43 9.67
N ALA A 70 -5.27 21.27 10.48
CA ALA A 70 -5.72 22.27 11.43
C ALA A 70 -5.08 22.15 12.83
N MET A 71 -4.33 21.07 13.11
CA MET A 71 -3.85 20.76 14.45
C MET A 71 -2.84 21.78 14.99
N PRO A 72 -2.97 22.15 16.27
CA PRO A 72 -2.13 23.17 16.91
C PRO A 72 -0.89 22.62 17.61
N SER A 73 -0.72 21.31 17.71
CA SER A 73 0.39 20.71 18.45
C SER A 73 0.89 19.42 17.81
N TRP A 74 2.15 19.04 18.10
CA TRP A 74 2.78 17.83 17.58
C TRP A 74 2.06 16.53 17.99
N PRO A 75 1.61 16.34 19.25
CA PRO A 75 0.86 15.16 19.64
C PRO A 75 -0.50 15.03 18.95
N THR A 76 -1.24 16.14 18.83
CA THR A 76 -2.55 16.13 18.16
C THR A 76 -2.42 15.89 16.66
N LEU A 77 -1.40 16.45 16.01
CA LEU A 77 -1.06 16.14 14.63
C LEU A 77 -0.75 14.65 14.47
N SER A 78 0.09 14.07 15.36
CA SER A 78 0.43 12.65 15.34
C SER A 78 -0.80 11.75 15.50
N LEU A 79 -1.76 12.12 16.35
CA LEU A 79 -3.02 11.38 16.52
C LEU A 79 -3.83 11.33 15.21
N PHE A 80 -4.01 12.48 14.54
CA PHE A 80 -4.78 12.50 13.29
C PHE A 80 -4.03 11.86 12.12
N ILE A 81 -2.69 11.86 12.13
CA ILE A 81 -1.88 11.06 11.20
C ILE A 81 -2.02 9.55 11.48
N ALA A 82 -2.16 9.13 12.73
CA ALA A 82 -2.48 7.73 13.04
C ALA A 82 -3.88 7.32 12.54
N LEU A 83 -4.90 8.18 12.73
CA LEU A 83 -6.25 7.94 12.22
C LEU A 83 -6.30 7.93 10.68
N LEU A 84 -5.53 8.80 10.02
CA LEU A 84 -5.31 8.77 8.58
C LEU A 84 -4.71 7.44 8.15
N GLY A 85 -3.71 6.95 8.90
CA GLY A 85 -3.10 5.63 8.71
C GLY A 85 -4.11 4.51 8.88
N PHE A 86 -4.98 4.57 9.90
CA PHE A 86 -6.03 3.57 10.17
C PHE A 86 -7.01 3.42 9.00
N GLY A 87 -7.48 4.52 8.43
CA GLY A 87 -8.31 4.48 7.23
C GLY A 87 -7.53 3.98 6.00
N GLY A 88 -6.31 4.49 5.80
CA GLY A 88 -5.48 4.14 4.64
C GLY A 88 -5.00 2.68 4.62
N GLY A 89 -4.70 2.10 5.80
CA GLY A 89 -4.34 0.70 5.94
C GLY A 89 -5.46 -0.24 5.53
N GLY A 90 -6.70 0.10 5.92
CA GLY A 90 -7.89 -0.64 5.50
C GLY A 90 -8.19 -0.50 4.01
N ASN A 91 -8.14 0.73 3.48
CA ASN A 91 -8.41 0.96 2.06
C ASN A 91 -7.47 0.17 1.16
N LEU A 92 -6.19 0.05 1.52
CA LEU A 92 -5.19 -0.70 0.76
C LEU A 92 -5.56 -2.18 0.56
N ILE A 93 -6.13 -2.81 1.59
CA ILE A 93 -6.57 -4.22 1.55
C ILE A 93 -7.85 -4.37 0.73
N LEU A 94 -8.78 -3.45 0.94
CA LEU A 94 -10.09 -3.50 0.34
C LEU A 94 -10.07 -3.23 -1.17
N ASP A 95 -9.20 -2.33 -1.64
CA ASP A 95 -9.05 -2.03 -3.06
C ASP A 95 -8.74 -3.31 -3.87
N THR A 96 -7.78 -4.11 -3.41
CA THR A 96 -7.42 -5.36 -4.10
C THR A 96 -8.49 -6.43 -3.98
N THR A 97 -9.07 -6.59 -2.80
CA THR A 97 -10.08 -7.61 -2.55
C THR A 97 -11.33 -7.36 -3.40
N VAL A 98 -11.85 -6.13 -3.36
CA VAL A 98 -13.03 -5.75 -4.14
C VAL A 98 -12.77 -5.87 -5.63
N PHE A 99 -11.64 -5.36 -6.11
CA PHE A 99 -11.32 -5.41 -7.54
C PHE A 99 -11.20 -6.86 -8.04
N LEU A 100 -10.52 -7.73 -7.29
CA LEU A 100 -10.35 -9.14 -7.64
C LEU A 100 -11.69 -9.91 -7.67
N GLU A 101 -12.63 -9.57 -6.79
CA GLU A 101 -13.92 -10.25 -6.71
C GLU A 101 -14.85 -9.93 -7.88
N TYR A 102 -14.65 -8.78 -8.55
CA TYR A 102 -15.36 -8.41 -9.78
C TYR A 102 -14.63 -8.83 -11.06
N LEU A 103 -13.34 -9.19 -10.99
CA LEU A 103 -12.58 -9.57 -12.18
C LEU A 103 -12.88 -11.01 -12.63
N PRO A 104 -13.06 -11.24 -13.95
CA PRO A 104 -13.09 -12.58 -14.49
C PRO A 104 -11.70 -13.24 -14.38
N GLY A 105 -11.70 -14.58 -14.23
CA GLY A 105 -10.46 -15.33 -13.95
C GLY A 105 -9.32 -15.12 -14.98
N ASN A 106 -9.66 -14.92 -16.25
CA ASN A 106 -8.67 -14.66 -17.31
C ASN A 106 -8.11 -13.22 -17.32
N LYS A 107 -8.64 -12.32 -16.49
CA LYS A 107 -8.23 -10.91 -16.41
C LYS A 107 -7.61 -10.52 -15.07
N GLN A 108 -7.33 -11.47 -14.19
CA GLN A 108 -6.79 -11.21 -12.86
C GLN A 108 -5.42 -10.51 -12.89
N TRP A 109 -4.63 -10.67 -13.96
CA TRP A 109 -3.38 -9.95 -14.18
C TRP A 109 -3.53 -8.41 -14.15
N LEU A 110 -4.74 -7.89 -14.43
CA LEU A 110 -5.05 -6.46 -14.31
C LEU A 110 -4.91 -5.95 -12.87
N LEU A 111 -4.96 -6.82 -11.87
CA LEU A 111 -4.74 -6.44 -10.49
C LEU A 111 -3.30 -5.95 -10.26
N THR A 112 -2.32 -6.59 -10.90
CA THR A 112 -0.92 -6.12 -10.88
C THR A 112 -0.79 -4.76 -11.57
N PHE A 113 -1.46 -4.59 -12.71
CA PHE A 113 -1.48 -3.33 -13.44
C PHE A 113 -2.11 -2.18 -12.63
N LEU A 114 -3.08 -2.48 -11.76
CA LEU A 114 -3.74 -1.49 -10.89
C LEU A 114 -2.73 -0.75 -10.00
N ALA A 115 -1.63 -1.38 -9.62
CA ALA A 115 -0.59 -0.75 -8.80
C ALA A 115 0.10 0.45 -9.48
N ALA A 116 -0.05 0.64 -10.80
CA ALA A 116 0.42 1.84 -11.50
C ALA A 116 -0.19 3.13 -10.91
N TRP A 117 -1.43 3.04 -10.40
CA TRP A 117 -2.08 4.17 -9.74
C TRP A 117 -1.38 4.64 -8.46
N TRP A 118 -0.55 3.79 -7.83
CA TRP A 118 0.30 4.22 -6.72
C TRP A 118 1.32 5.27 -7.18
N GLY A 119 2.00 5.02 -8.31
CA GLY A 119 2.96 5.95 -8.88
C GLY A 119 2.31 7.28 -9.26
N PHE A 120 1.13 7.25 -9.89
CA PHE A 120 0.36 8.46 -10.16
C PHE A 120 0.01 9.21 -8.87
N GLY A 121 -0.48 8.50 -7.84
CA GLY A 121 -0.78 9.11 -6.55
C GLY A 121 0.45 9.70 -5.87
N GLN A 122 1.61 9.06 -5.97
CA GLN A 122 2.89 9.55 -5.44
C GLN A 122 3.38 10.78 -6.21
N ALA A 123 3.26 10.78 -7.54
CA ALA A 123 3.60 11.94 -8.36
C ALA A 123 2.71 13.16 -8.02
N ILE A 124 1.40 12.97 -7.90
CA ILE A 124 0.47 14.03 -7.47
C ILE A 124 0.87 14.57 -6.09
N THR A 125 1.24 13.71 -5.16
CA THR A 125 1.76 14.11 -3.84
C THR A 125 2.99 14.99 -3.96
N GLY A 126 3.93 14.61 -4.84
CA GLY A 126 5.15 15.38 -5.13
C GLY A 126 4.84 16.75 -5.74
N PHE A 127 3.91 16.84 -6.67
CA PHE A 127 3.50 18.13 -7.27
C PHE A 127 2.82 19.05 -6.25
N ILE A 128 1.98 18.52 -5.37
CA ILE A 128 1.39 19.30 -4.27
C ILE A 128 2.48 19.82 -3.34
N ALA A 129 3.42 18.95 -2.97
CA ALA A 129 4.56 19.33 -2.15
C ALA A 129 5.42 20.40 -2.84
N TRP A 130 5.73 20.22 -4.11
CA TRP A 130 6.50 21.20 -4.89
C TRP A 130 5.84 22.57 -4.93
N GLY A 131 4.49 22.63 -5.05
CA GLY A 131 3.75 23.88 -5.04
C GLY A 131 3.77 24.63 -3.70
N PHE A 132 3.74 23.91 -2.58
CA PHE A 132 3.58 24.54 -1.25
C PHE A 132 4.84 24.48 -0.37
N MET A 133 5.79 23.59 -0.63
CA MET A 133 6.96 23.38 0.22
C MET A 133 8.24 24.05 -0.28
N VAL A 134 8.20 24.75 -1.42
CA VAL A 134 9.34 25.55 -1.89
C VAL A 134 9.50 26.77 -0.99
N PRO A 135 10.73 27.15 -0.58
CA PRO A 135 11.01 28.30 0.27
C PRO A 135 10.46 29.61 -0.30
N GLY A 136 9.92 30.44 0.57
CA GLY A 136 9.42 31.76 0.20
C GLY A 136 8.29 32.23 1.13
N LYS A 137 7.06 32.14 0.66
CA LYS A 137 5.90 32.76 1.33
C LYS A 137 5.35 31.99 2.53
N TRP A 138 5.53 30.65 2.58
CA TRP A 138 4.76 29.79 3.51
C TRP A 138 5.60 28.76 4.26
N ASN A 139 6.91 28.86 4.22
CA ASN A 139 7.80 27.90 4.88
C ASN A 139 8.90 28.64 5.62
N CYS A 140 9.09 28.30 6.90
CA CYS A 140 10.16 28.87 7.69
C CYS A 140 11.51 28.18 7.37
N ALA A 141 12.59 28.98 7.43
CA ALA A 141 13.94 28.49 7.27
C ALA A 141 14.49 27.95 8.59
N ASP A 142 14.30 28.69 9.69
CA ASP A 142 14.89 28.43 10.99
C ASP A 142 13.82 28.15 12.05
N VAL A 143 14.20 27.40 13.09
CA VAL A 143 13.31 27.02 14.18
C VAL A 143 12.92 28.22 15.05
N GLU A 144 13.87 29.13 15.29
CA GLU A 144 13.68 30.26 16.19
C GLU A 144 12.66 31.28 15.67
N THR A 145 12.61 31.46 14.34
CA THR A 145 11.69 32.39 13.67
C THR A 145 10.40 31.73 13.19
N CYS A 146 10.28 30.42 13.38
CA CYS A 146 9.17 29.63 12.85
C CYS A 146 7.91 29.80 13.70
N THR A 147 6.87 30.38 13.10
CA THR A 147 5.57 30.58 13.72
C THR A 147 4.46 30.07 12.81
N LYS A 148 3.27 29.86 13.37
CA LYS A 148 2.09 29.49 12.57
C LYS A 148 1.81 30.51 11.45
N ALA A 149 2.15 31.77 11.62
CA ALA A 149 1.86 32.82 10.65
C ALA A 149 2.70 32.69 9.37
N ASN A 150 3.96 32.24 9.48
CA ASN A 150 4.90 32.13 8.37
C ASN A 150 5.13 30.72 7.86
N ASN A 151 4.41 29.71 8.38
CA ASN A 151 4.63 28.28 8.08
C ASN A 151 3.34 27.53 7.71
N TRP A 152 2.55 28.09 6.81
CA TRP A 152 1.30 27.48 6.35
C TRP A 152 1.48 26.39 5.28
N GLY A 153 2.66 26.28 4.67
CA GLY A 153 2.91 25.37 3.53
C GLY A 153 2.52 23.92 3.82
N TRP A 154 2.94 23.37 4.95
CA TRP A 154 2.61 22.00 5.32
C TRP A 154 1.10 21.77 5.59
N ARG A 155 0.38 22.80 6.07
CA ARG A 155 -1.07 22.74 6.24
C ARG A 155 -1.78 22.71 4.90
N TYR A 156 -1.33 23.53 3.95
CA TYR A 156 -1.90 23.54 2.59
C TYR A 156 -1.71 22.21 1.89
N VAL A 157 -0.59 21.52 2.10
CA VAL A 157 -0.37 20.16 1.58
C VAL A 157 -1.43 19.21 2.12
N LEU A 158 -1.68 19.20 3.43
CA LEU A 158 -2.68 18.33 4.06
C LEU A 158 -4.11 18.68 3.66
N PHE A 159 -4.46 19.97 3.62
CA PHE A 159 -5.79 20.40 3.18
C PHE A 159 -6.07 20.07 1.73
N THR A 160 -5.14 20.38 0.83
CA THR A 160 -5.30 20.12 -0.60
C THR A 160 -5.39 18.62 -0.87
N GLY A 161 -4.47 17.86 -0.31
CA GLY A 161 -4.47 16.41 -0.49
C GLY A 161 -5.67 15.72 0.15
N GLY A 162 -6.06 16.16 1.35
CA GLY A 162 -7.25 15.68 2.04
C GLY A 162 -8.53 16.01 1.28
N ALA A 163 -8.66 17.22 0.76
CA ALA A 163 -9.81 17.66 -0.03
C ALA A 163 -9.96 16.85 -1.34
N ILE A 164 -8.88 16.63 -2.08
CA ILE A 164 -8.90 15.79 -3.28
C ILE A 164 -9.43 14.39 -2.95
N VAL A 165 -8.92 13.75 -1.90
CA VAL A 165 -9.36 12.39 -1.52
C VAL A 165 -10.77 12.40 -0.93
N PHE A 166 -11.18 13.47 -0.27
CA PHE A 166 -12.55 13.62 0.22
C PHE A 166 -13.56 13.71 -0.94
N VAL A 167 -13.26 14.49 -1.97
CA VAL A 167 -14.06 14.53 -3.21
C VAL A 167 -14.11 13.15 -3.86
N MET A 168 -12.97 12.43 -3.93
CA MET A 168 -12.95 11.05 -4.44
C MET A 168 -13.81 10.12 -3.59
N SER A 169 -13.89 10.31 -2.27
CA SER A 169 -14.78 9.54 -1.36
C SER A 169 -16.24 9.77 -1.70
N ILE A 170 -16.64 11.01 -1.96
CA ILE A 170 -18.00 11.36 -2.37
C ILE A 170 -18.31 10.74 -3.75
N LEU A 171 -17.41 10.89 -4.73
CA LEU A 171 -17.58 10.31 -6.06
C LEU A 171 -17.69 8.78 -6.03
N ARG A 172 -16.96 8.12 -5.12
CA ARG A 172 -17.05 6.67 -4.91
C ARG A 172 -18.47 6.24 -4.53
N ILE A 173 -19.15 6.99 -3.69
CA ILE A 173 -20.52 6.68 -3.24
C ILE A 173 -21.56 7.10 -4.27
N THR A 174 -21.42 8.29 -4.87
CA THR A 174 -22.44 8.86 -5.75
C THR A 174 -22.38 8.33 -7.18
N VAL A 175 -21.17 8.14 -7.72
CA VAL A 175 -20.93 7.75 -9.13
C VAL A 175 -20.69 6.25 -9.25
N VAL A 176 -19.73 5.71 -8.49
CA VAL A 176 -19.37 4.28 -8.58
C VAL A 176 -20.52 3.41 -8.08
N ARG A 177 -21.17 3.80 -6.98
CA ARG A 177 -22.31 3.11 -6.38
C ARG A 177 -22.08 1.62 -6.24
N LEU A 178 -20.96 1.26 -5.61
CA LEU A 178 -20.54 -0.11 -5.43
C LEU A 178 -21.66 -0.92 -4.76
N ARG A 179 -22.06 -2.04 -5.37
CA ARG A 179 -22.88 -3.06 -4.74
C ARG A 179 -22.00 -4.02 -3.95
N GLU A 180 -22.61 -4.83 -3.09
CA GLU A 180 -21.84 -5.85 -2.39
C GLU A 180 -21.33 -6.90 -3.38
N THR A 181 -20.18 -7.47 -3.07
CA THR A 181 -19.52 -8.39 -4.01
C THR A 181 -20.25 -9.73 -4.09
N PRO A 182 -20.42 -10.31 -5.30
CA PRO A 182 -21.12 -11.58 -5.47
C PRO A 182 -20.53 -12.72 -4.66
N LYS A 183 -19.22 -12.77 -4.49
CA LYS A 183 -18.53 -13.82 -3.69
C LYS A 183 -18.85 -13.71 -2.20
N TYR A 184 -18.99 -12.49 -1.68
CA TYR A 184 -19.39 -12.28 -0.30
C TYR A 184 -20.85 -12.69 -0.06
N LEU A 185 -21.76 -12.30 -0.97
CA LEU A 185 -23.18 -12.68 -0.90
C LEU A 185 -23.37 -14.19 -0.97
N LEU A 186 -22.63 -14.89 -1.84
CA LEU A 186 -22.61 -16.36 -1.88
C LEU A 186 -22.14 -16.97 -0.54
N GLY A 187 -21.10 -16.38 0.08
CA GLY A 187 -20.63 -16.82 1.39
C GLY A 187 -21.65 -16.62 2.52
N LEU A 188 -22.62 -15.70 2.34
CA LEU A 188 -23.74 -15.48 3.26
C LEU A 188 -24.95 -16.38 2.95
N GLY A 189 -24.97 -17.07 1.80
CA GLY A 189 -26.13 -17.83 1.34
C GLY A 189 -27.27 -16.96 0.79
N ASP A 190 -26.99 -15.71 0.42
CA ASP A 190 -27.99 -14.79 -0.16
C ASP A 190 -27.98 -14.84 -1.70
N ASP A 191 -28.40 -15.98 -2.24
CA ASP A 191 -28.43 -16.25 -3.67
C ASP A 191 -29.32 -15.25 -4.44
N ALA A 192 -30.38 -14.75 -3.80
CA ALA A 192 -31.30 -13.79 -4.42
C ALA A 192 -30.59 -12.46 -4.73
N GLN A 193 -29.82 -11.91 -3.78
CA GLN A 193 -29.04 -10.71 -3.98
C GLN A 193 -27.89 -10.90 -4.99
N VAL A 194 -27.32 -12.11 -5.08
CA VAL A 194 -26.34 -12.44 -6.11
C VAL A 194 -26.93 -12.28 -7.50
N VAL A 195 -28.09 -12.91 -7.75
CA VAL A 195 -28.78 -12.82 -9.04
C VAL A 195 -29.16 -11.38 -9.37
N GLU A 196 -29.72 -10.65 -8.41
CA GLU A 196 -30.06 -9.23 -8.56
C GLU A 196 -28.83 -8.38 -8.93
N THR A 197 -27.67 -8.63 -8.28
CA THR A 197 -26.43 -7.91 -8.57
C THR A 197 -25.96 -8.16 -9.99
N PHE A 198 -25.98 -9.41 -10.47
CA PHE A 198 -25.62 -9.72 -11.85
C PHE A 198 -26.61 -9.15 -12.88
N GLN A 199 -27.91 -9.20 -12.61
CA GLN A 199 -28.94 -8.61 -13.48
C GLN A 199 -28.77 -7.07 -13.57
N PHE A 200 -28.52 -6.41 -12.43
CA PHE A 200 -28.22 -4.98 -12.42
C PHE A 200 -26.99 -4.63 -13.25
N LEU A 201 -25.89 -5.39 -13.12
CA LEU A 201 -24.69 -5.17 -13.91
C LEU A 201 -24.94 -5.42 -15.39
N ALA A 202 -25.68 -6.46 -15.73
CA ALA A 202 -26.06 -6.80 -17.10
C ALA A 202 -26.85 -5.65 -17.76
N THR A 203 -27.86 -5.12 -17.05
CA THR A 203 -28.67 -3.97 -17.52
C THR A 203 -27.79 -2.72 -17.66
N LYS A 204 -26.96 -2.41 -16.65
CA LYS A 204 -26.10 -1.22 -16.65
C LYS A 204 -25.10 -1.22 -17.81
N TYR A 205 -24.56 -2.37 -18.18
CA TYR A 205 -23.54 -2.51 -19.22
C TYR A 205 -24.07 -3.09 -20.54
N ASN A 206 -25.39 -3.22 -20.67
CA ASN A 206 -26.08 -3.78 -21.84
C ASN A 206 -25.49 -5.15 -22.26
N ARG A 207 -25.38 -6.07 -21.31
CA ARG A 207 -24.84 -7.43 -21.51
C ARG A 207 -25.92 -8.47 -21.20
N PRO A 208 -26.00 -9.59 -21.94
CA PRO A 208 -26.94 -10.65 -21.61
C PRO A 208 -26.58 -11.32 -20.27
N CYS A 209 -27.57 -11.58 -19.43
CA CYS A 209 -27.43 -12.34 -18.19
C CYS A 209 -28.39 -13.54 -18.22
N SER A 210 -27.84 -14.74 -18.26
CA SER A 210 -28.62 -15.99 -18.24
C SER A 210 -28.69 -16.62 -16.84
N LEU A 211 -28.20 -15.93 -15.79
CA LEU A 211 -28.22 -16.42 -14.43
C LEU A 211 -29.62 -16.21 -13.82
N THR A 212 -30.25 -17.32 -13.39
CA THR A 212 -31.51 -17.32 -12.61
C THR A 212 -31.26 -17.91 -11.25
N LEU A 213 -32.18 -17.64 -10.30
CA LEU A 213 -32.09 -18.17 -8.95
C LEU A 213 -32.09 -19.70 -8.94
N GLU A 214 -32.94 -20.33 -9.75
CA GLU A 214 -33.02 -21.78 -9.89
C GLU A 214 -31.72 -22.41 -10.37
N LYS A 215 -31.05 -21.79 -11.37
CA LYS A 215 -29.75 -22.24 -11.86
C LYS A 215 -28.66 -22.12 -10.82
N LEU A 216 -28.69 -21.06 -10.00
CA LEU A 216 -27.70 -20.87 -8.94
C LEU A 216 -27.90 -21.90 -7.83
N GLN A 217 -29.13 -22.11 -7.38
CA GLN A 217 -29.48 -23.12 -6.36
C GLN A 217 -29.21 -24.55 -6.82
N ALA A 218 -29.38 -24.86 -8.11
CA ALA A 218 -29.06 -26.15 -8.68
C ALA A 218 -27.55 -26.49 -8.61
N CYS A 219 -26.68 -25.49 -8.42
CA CYS A 219 -25.24 -25.73 -8.22
C CYS A 219 -24.88 -26.22 -6.81
N GLY A 220 -25.86 -26.30 -5.90
CA GLY A 220 -25.65 -26.69 -4.50
C GLY A 220 -25.41 -25.52 -3.56
N GLU A 221 -25.54 -25.79 -2.27
CA GLU A 221 -25.31 -24.78 -1.22
C GLU A 221 -23.82 -24.59 -0.96
N VAL A 222 -23.38 -23.35 -0.93
CA VAL A 222 -22.04 -23.01 -0.41
C VAL A 222 -22.11 -23.14 1.11
N ARG A 223 -21.25 -23.97 1.71
CA ARG A 223 -21.14 -24.07 3.17
C ARG A 223 -20.87 -22.68 3.71
N THR A 224 -21.83 -22.12 4.44
CA THR A 224 -21.71 -20.79 5.05
C THR A 224 -20.54 -20.79 6.03
N ALA A 225 -19.54 -19.94 5.75
CA ALA A 225 -18.38 -19.77 6.63
C ALA A 225 -18.71 -18.92 7.86
N HIS A 226 -19.92 -18.33 7.93
CA HIS A 226 -20.30 -17.39 8.97
C HIS A 226 -21.29 -18.01 9.98
N SER A 227 -21.01 -17.84 11.27
CA SER A 227 -21.94 -18.15 12.33
C SER A 227 -23.01 -17.05 12.49
N LYS A 228 -24.08 -17.34 13.24
CA LYS A 228 -25.15 -16.36 13.52
C LYS A 228 -24.67 -15.09 14.23
N ASN A 229 -23.51 -15.11 14.91
CA ASN A 229 -22.93 -14.00 15.67
C ASN A 229 -21.70 -13.44 14.97
N ARG A 230 -21.91 -12.50 14.04
CA ARG A 230 -20.90 -11.96 13.11
C ARG A 230 -19.67 -11.29 13.76
N PHE A 231 -19.75 -10.81 15.00
CA PHE A 231 -18.67 -10.13 15.72
C PHE A 231 -18.13 -10.94 16.92
N SER A 232 -18.17 -12.27 16.83
CA SER A 232 -17.60 -13.12 17.87
C SER A 232 -16.10 -13.35 17.70
N PHE A 233 -15.35 -13.46 18.78
CA PHE A 233 -13.94 -13.88 18.76
C PHE A 233 -13.76 -15.26 18.09
N SER A 234 -14.79 -16.11 18.14
CA SER A 234 -14.81 -17.39 17.42
C SER A 234 -14.75 -17.22 15.91
N GLU A 235 -15.37 -16.19 15.33
CA GLU A 235 -15.29 -15.89 13.90
C GLU A 235 -13.88 -15.53 13.49
N THR A 236 -13.21 -14.65 14.24
CA THR A 236 -11.81 -14.31 13.99
C THR A 236 -10.92 -15.55 13.96
N ARG A 237 -11.16 -16.49 14.90
CA ARG A 237 -10.44 -17.76 14.95
C ARG A 237 -10.73 -18.64 13.74
N ILE A 238 -11.98 -18.70 13.27
CA ILE A 238 -12.38 -19.48 12.08
C ILE A 238 -11.68 -18.91 10.83
N HIS A 239 -11.71 -17.58 10.64
CA HIS A 239 -11.05 -16.95 9.49
C HIS A 239 -9.54 -17.15 9.53
N PHE A 240 -8.92 -17.05 10.70
CA PHE A 240 -7.48 -17.29 10.84
C PHE A 240 -7.13 -18.76 10.61
N ALA A 241 -7.89 -19.69 11.18
CA ALA A 241 -7.67 -21.14 11.00
C ALA A 241 -7.86 -21.58 9.54
N GLY A 242 -8.78 -20.94 8.80
CA GLY A 242 -9.00 -21.20 7.37
C GLY A 242 -7.79 -20.93 6.49
N LEU A 243 -6.89 -20.03 6.91
CA LEU A 243 -5.61 -19.78 6.21
C LEU A 243 -4.62 -20.95 6.33
N PHE A 244 -4.85 -21.87 7.27
CA PHE A 244 -4.02 -23.03 7.56
C PHE A 244 -4.77 -24.35 7.32
N SER A 245 -5.81 -24.34 6.49
CA SER A 245 -6.72 -25.48 6.25
C SER A 245 -5.99 -26.74 5.73
N ASN A 246 -4.90 -26.57 4.98
CA ASN A 246 -4.05 -27.67 4.53
C ASN A 246 -2.57 -27.24 4.48
N LYS A 247 -1.65 -28.24 4.48
CA LYS A 247 -0.20 -28.00 4.52
C LYS A 247 0.30 -27.07 3.39
N LYS A 248 -0.25 -27.23 2.18
CA LYS A 248 0.16 -26.42 1.02
C LYS A 248 -0.30 -24.95 1.17
N MET A 249 -1.52 -24.73 1.69
CA MET A 249 -2.05 -23.41 1.98
C MET A 249 -1.26 -22.74 3.12
N ALA A 250 -0.97 -23.47 4.19
CA ALA A 250 -0.18 -22.97 5.31
C ALA A 250 1.21 -22.50 4.87
N ILE A 251 1.92 -23.29 4.05
CA ILE A 251 3.22 -22.91 3.48
C ILE A 251 3.06 -21.63 2.63
N SER A 252 2.06 -21.57 1.76
CA SER A 252 1.79 -20.39 0.94
C SER A 252 1.57 -19.14 1.79
N THR A 253 0.74 -19.24 2.82
CA THR A 253 0.42 -18.13 3.74
C THR A 253 1.67 -17.63 4.47
N ILE A 254 2.48 -18.53 5.02
CA ILE A 254 3.73 -18.18 5.72
C ILE A 254 4.71 -17.50 4.76
N LEU A 255 4.91 -18.03 3.56
CA LEU A 255 5.81 -17.45 2.57
C LEU A 255 5.33 -16.06 2.09
N VAL A 256 4.02 -15.87 1.94
CA VAL A 256 3.43 -14.54 1.63
C VAL A 256 3.74 -13.56 2.76
N TRP A 257 3.47 -13.91 4.02
CA TRP A 257 3.75 -13.04 5.16
C TRP A 257 5.24 -12.72 5.28
N PHE A 258 6.09 -13.69 5.02
CA PHE A 258 7.54 -13.49 5.00
C PHE A 258 7.97 -12.54 3.88
N SER A 259 7.43 -12.68 2.67
CA SER A 259 7.68 -11.73 1.57
C SER A 259 7.26 -10.30 1.91
N TRP A 260 6.10 -10.12 2.56
CA TRP A 260 5.64 -8.82 3.03
C TRP A 260 6.55 -8.24 4.13
N SER A 261 7.12 -9.10 4.99
CA SER A 261 8.09 -8.69 6.00
C SER A 261 9.39 -8.21 5.36
N LEU A 262 9.92 -8.95 4.37
CA LEU A 262 11.16 -8.58 3.67
C LEU A 262 11.04 -7.22 2.97
N ILE A 263 9.97 -6.99 2.22
CA ILE A 263 9.78 -5.70 1.53
C ILE A 263 9.46 -4.57 2.51
N GLY A 264 8.75 -4.87 3.60
CA GLY A 264 8.43 -3.90 4.66
C GLY A 264 9.66 -3.43 5.43
N LEU A 265 10.70 -4.25 5.53
CA LEU A 265 11.97 -3.88 6.12
C LEU A 265 12.86 -3.14 5.10
N CYS A 266 13.01 -3.68 3.91
CA CYS A 266 13.98 -3.19 2.92
C CYS A 266 13.62 -1.80 2.37
N TYR A 267 12.35 -1.58 2.04
CA TYR A 267 11.91 -0.34 1.39
C TYR A 267 12.13 0.90 2.26
N PRO A 268 11.66 0.98 3.52
CA PRO A 268 11.92 2.14 4.36
C PRO A 268 13.39 2.25 4.77
N LEU A 269 14.06 1.12 5.00
CA LEU A 269 15.47 1.10 5.40
C LEU A 269 16.34 1.80 4.35
N PHE A 270 16.14 1.48 3.06
CA PHE A 270 16.86 2.12 1.98
C PHE A 270 16.68 3.64 1.99
N TYR A 271 15.44 4.12 2.00
CA TYR A 271 15.15 5.55 1.92
C TYR A 271 15.62 6.35 3.14
N VAL A 272 15.69 5.74 4.33
CA VAL A 272 16.20 6.39 5.54
C VAL A 272 17.73 6.46 5.53
N PHE A 273 18.41 5.41 5.09
CA PHE A 273 19.87 5.37 5.06
C PHE A 273 20.49 6.15 3.91
N LEU A 274 19.78 6.26 2.81
CA LEU A 274 20.29 6.83 1.57
C LEU A 274 20.94 8.21 1.73
N PRO A 275 20.31 9.22 2.36
CA PRO A 275 20.90 10.55 2.49
C PRO A 275 22.20 10.54 3.30
N THR A 276 22.22 9.79 4.41
CA THR A 276 23.39 9.72 5.30
C THR A 276 24.55 8.96 4.66
N TYR A 277 24.23 7.88 3.94
CA TYR A 277 25.23 7.12 3.17
C TYR A 277 25.93 8.00 2.14
N LEU A 278 25.18 8.75 1.35
CA LEU A 278 25.71 9.65 0.35
C LEU A 278 26.62 10.73 0.95
N ALA A 279 26.18 11.35 2.05
CA ALA A 279 26.96 12.37 2.76
C ALA A 279 28.31 11.81 3.23
N ASN A 280 28.34 10.60 3.79
CA ASN A 280 29.55 9.97 4.33
C ASN A 280 30.54 9.50 3.24
N HIS A 281 30.08 9.26 2.01
CA HIS A 281 30.92 8.83 0.88
C HIS A 281 31.34 9.97 -0.06
N GLY A 282 31.29 11.22 0.42
CA GLY A 282 31.73 12.40 -0.32
C GLY A 282 30.81 12.82 -1.46
N ALA A 283 29.61 12.25 -1.50
CA ALA A 283 28.58 12.57 -2.46
C ALA A 283 27.58 13.58 -1.85
N THR A 284 28.10 14.65 -1.23
CA THR A 284 27.26 15.75 -0.74
C THR A 284 26.75 16.56 -1.91
N PHE A 285 25.52 16.30 -2.31
CA PHE A 285 24.87 17.08 -3.36
C PHE A 285 24.21 18.28 -2.71
N HIS A 286 24.72 19.49 -2.96
CA HIS A 286 24.04 20.73 -2.62
C HIS A 286 22.82 20.88 -3.55
N ARG A 287 21.71 20.24 -3.19
CA ARG A 287 20.44 20.37 -3.91
C ARG A 287 19.64 21.52 -3.34
N THR A 288 19.14 22.34 -4.25
CA THR A 288 18.09 23.31 -3.88
C THR A 288 16.81 22.59 -3.50
N VAL A 289 15.96 23.24 -2.71
CA VAL A 289 14.64 22.67 -2.36
C VAL A 289 13.81 22.37 -3.62
N PHE A 290 13.95 23.22 -4.64
CA PHE A 290 13.33 23.02 -5.95
C PHE A 290 13.77 21.70 -6.59
N GLU A 291 15.09 21.44 -6.66
CA GLU A 291 15.64 20.21 -7.22
C GLU A 291 15.24 18.97 -6.42
N THR A 292 15.13 19.09 -5.11
CA THR A 292 14.67 17.99 -4.25
C THR A 292 13.26 17.56 -4.61
N TRP A 293 12.32 18.48 -4.72
CA TRP A 293 10.95 18.16 -5.09
C TRP A 293 10.81 17.72 -6.55
N ARG A 294 11.56 18.33 -7.47
CA ARG A 294 11.64 17.89 -8.86
C ARG A 294 12.08 16.42 -8.95
N ASN A 295 13.16 16.06 -8.25
CA ASN A 295 13.71 14.71 -8.27
C ASN A 295 12.77 13.72 -7.58
N TYR A 296 12.08 14.14 -6.51
CA TYR A 296 11.02 13.35 -5.88
C TYR A 296 9.89 13.03 -6.87
N CYS A 297 9.39 14.01 -7.60
CA CYS A 297 8.36 13.80 -8.63
C CYS A 297 8.89 12.87 -9.73
N LEU A 298 10.10 13.10 -10.22
CA LEU A 298 10.72 12.30 -11.28
C LEU A 298 10.85 10.83 -10.88
N THR A 299 11.37 10.56 -9.69
CA THR A 299 11.52 9.19 -9.16
C THR A 299 10.15 8.47 -9.08
N ASN A 300 9.10 9.16 -8.62
CA ASN A 300 7.78 8.56 -8.53
C ASN A 300 7.15 8.32 -9.91
N ILE A 301 7.36 9.20 -10.88
CA ILE A 301 6.94 9.01 -12.27
C ILE A 301 7.66 7.82 -12.89
N CYS A 302 8.97 7.71 -12.68
CA CYS A 302 9.76 6.57 -13.15
C CYS A 302 9.35 5.23 -12.49
N GLY A 303 8.68 5.28 -11.35
CA GLY A 303 8.08 4.09 -10.72
C GLY A 303 6.83 3.56 -11.42
N ILE A 304 6.13 4.38 -12.25
CA ILE A 304 4.87 4.00 -12.92
C ILE A 304 5.05 2.86 -13.94
N PRO A 305 6.09 2.82 -14.78
CA PRO A 305 6.28 1.73 -15.74
C PRO A 305 6.43 0.36 -15.09
N GLY A 306 6.97 0.27 -13.87
CA GLY A 306 7.19 -0.99 -13.17
C GLY A 306 5.95 -1.89 -13.08
N PRO A 307 4.84 -1.44 -12.46
CA PRO A 307 3.60 -2.20 -12.40
C PRO A 307 2.98 -2.53 -13.77
N ILE A 308 3.16 -1.64 -14.75
CA ILE A 308 2.69 -1.87 -16.12
C ILE A 308 3.44 -3.03 -16.75
N ILE A 309 4.78 -3.02 -16.69
CA ILE A 309 5.65 -4.11 -17.15
C ILE A 309 5.29 -5.40 -16.40
N ALA A 310 5.16 -5.33 -15.09
CA ALA A 310 4.79 -6.47 -14.25
C ALA A 310 3.44 -7.08 -14.66
N GLY A 311 2.44 -6.26 -14.96
CA GLY A 311 1.13 -6.71 -15.44
C GLY A 311 1.25 -7.52 -16.72
N TYR A 312 2.00 -7.04 -17.70
CA TYR A 312 2.25 -7.79 -18.94
C TYR A 312 3.06 -9.07 -18.69
N MET A 313 4.13 -9.02 -17.89
CA MET A 313 4.92 -10.21 -17.52
C MET A 313 4.06 -11.28 -16.84
N CYS A 314 3.19 -10.87 -15.90
CA CYS A 314 2.25 -11.75 -15.21
C CYS A 314 1.23 -12.42 -16.14
N ASN A 315 0.93 -11.82 -17.28
CA ASN A 315 0.01 -12.36 -18.28
C ASN A 315 0.67 -13.36 -19.24
N THR A 316 1.96 -13.65 -19.08
CA THR A 316 2.67 -14.65 -19.88
C THR A 316 2.69 -16.01 -19.18
N LYS A 317 2.51 -17.08 -19.94
CA LYS A 317 2.56 -18.46 -19.42
C LYS A 317 3.94 -18.83 -18.85
N LEU A 318 5.01 -18.26 -19.43
CA LEU A 318 6.38 -18.57 -19.06
C LEU A 318 6.76 -17.95 -17.70
N LEU A 319 6.40 -16.69 -17.47
CA LEU A 319 6.82 -15.95 -16.30
C LEU A 319 5.81 -16.07 -15.15
N GLY A 320 4.52 -15.88 -15.43
CA GLY A 320 3.49 -15.87 -14.40
C GLY A 320 3.78 -14.83 -13.30
N ARG A 321 3.27 -15.06 -12.08
CA ARG A 321 3.52 -14.16 -10.94
C ARG A 321 4.86 -14.45 -10.27
N LYS A 322 5.22 -15.71 -10.12
CA LYS A 322 6.41 -16.15 -9.38
C LYS A 322 7.71 -15.63 -10.01
N TYR A 323 7.91 -15.90 -11.28
CA TYR A 323 9.13 -15.48 -11.96
C TYR A 323 9.17 -13.98 -12.22
N THR A 324 8.02 -13.33 -12.42
CA THR A 324 7.94 -11.85 -12.48
C THR A 324 8.45 -11.22 -11.19
N MET A 325 8.03 -11.73 -10.02
CA MET A 325 8.55 -11.27 -8.73
C MET A 325 10.05 -11.53 -8.60
N ALA A 326 10.50 -12.74 -8.94
CA ALA A 326 11.91 -13.11 -8.83
C ALA A 326 12.81 -12.22 -9.70
N ILE A 327 12.42 -11.97 -10.95
CA ILE A 327 13.16 -11.11 -11.89
C ILE A 327 13.19 -9.66 -11.35
N GLY A 328 12.04 -9.12 -10.92
CA GLY A 328 11.97 -7.78 -10.34
C GLY A 328 12.88 -7.63 -9.13
N ALA A 329 12.89 -8.61 -8.22
CA ALA A 329 13.76 -8.61 -7.05
C ALA A 329 15.24 -8.70 -7.40
N LEU A 330 15.65 -9.58 -8.33
CA LEU A 330 17.05 -9.73 -8.74
C LEU A 330 17.60 -8.49 -9.44
N ILE A 331 16.81 -7.86 -10.31
CA ILE A 331 17.24 -6.63 -10.98
C ILE A 331 17.35 -5.50 -9.95
N THR A 332 16.39 -5.39 -9.03
CA THR A 332 16.45 -4.39 -7.94
C THR A 332 17.69 -4.60 -7.08
N MET A 333 18.02 -5.83 -6.71
CA MET A 333 19.25 -6.17 -6.01
C MET A 333 20.50 -5.70 -6.76
N ALA A 334 20.58 -5.96 -8.07
CA ALA A 334 21.72 -5.54 -8.88
C ALA A 334 21.91 -4.01 -8.86
N PHE A 335 20.79 -3.25 -8.93
CA PHE A 335 20.86 -1.79 -8.81
C PHE A 335 21.22 -1.32 -7.41
N PHE A 336 20.86 -2.03 -6.32
CA PHE A 336 21.35 -1.70 -4.98
C PHE A 336 22.87 -1.87 -4.86
N PHE A 337 23.44 -2.94 -5.45
CA PHE A 337 24.89 -3.08 -5.51
C PHE A 337 25.53 -1.98 -6.35
N ALA A 338 25.00 -1.70 -7.52
CA ALA A 338 25.52 -0.64 -8.39
C ALA A 338 25.40 0.76 -7.74
N TYR A 339 24.40 0.97 -6.88
CA TYR A 339 24.23 2.23 -6.15
C TYR A 339 25.40 2.56 -5.22
N THR A 340 26.16 1.57 -4.74
CA THR A 340 27.34 1.80 -3.90
C THR A 340 28.46 2.57 -4.63
N ALA A 341 28.45 2.63 -5.96
CA ALA A 341 29.42 3.33 -6.79
C ALA A 341 28.97 4.76 -7.21
N VAL A 342 27.80 5.21 -6.74
CA VAL A 342 27.24 6.53 -7.10
C VAL A 342 28.08 7.66 -6.49
N LYS A 343 28.50 8.63 -7.32
CA LYS A 343 29.29 9.79 -6.91
C LYS A 343 28.71 11.13 -7.35
N THR A 344 27.78 11.16 -8.29
CA THR A 344 27.23 12.41 -8.84
C THR A 344 25.71 12.51 -8.62
N ALA A 345 25.18 13.73 -8.54
CA ALA A 345 23.75 13.98 -8.37
C ALA A 345 22.90 13.39 -9.53
N VAL A 346 23.45 13.35 -10.74
CA VAL A 346 22.79 12.75 -11.90
C VAL A 346 22.72 11.23 -11.75
N GLN A 347 23.81 10.59 -11.37
CA GLN A 347 23.85 9.16 -11.09
C GLN A 347 22.85 8.78 -9.98
N ASP A 348 22.85 9.53 -8.87
CA ASP A 348 21.91 9.32 -7.77
C ASP A 348 20.46 9.33 -8.24
N THR A 349 20.06 10.37 -8.97
CA THR A 349 18.68 10.47 -9.49
C THR A 349 18.37 9.33 -10.47
N THR A 350 19.31 8.98 -11.35
CA THR A 350 19.14 7.90 -12.34
C THR A 350 18.97 6.55 -11.67
N PHE A 351 19.86 6.18 -10.74
CA PHE A 351 19.78 4.89 -10.04
C PHE A 351 18.55 4.82 -9.14
N THR A 352 18.16 5.90 -8.47
CA THR A 352 16.93 5.95 -7.68
C THR A 352 15.69 5.74 -8.55
N CYS A 353 15.63 6.32 -9.74
CA CYS A 353 14.57 6.10 -10.72
C CYS A 353 14.51 4.64 -11.19
N LEU A 354 15.65 4.02 -11.49
CA LEU A 354 15.72 2.62 -11.90
C LEU A 354 15.29 1.68 -10.77
N ILE A 355 15.79 1.91 -9.56
CA ILE A 355 15.37 1.16 -8.36
C ILE A 355 13.86 1.28 -8.17
N ALA A 356 13.30 2.48 -8.27
CA ALA A 356 11.85 2.69 -8.12
C ALA A 356 11.04 1.89 -9.15
N CYS A 357 11.50 1.84 -10.40
CA CYS A 357 10.84 1.07 -11.46
C CYS A 357 10.86 -0.43 -11.18
N PHE A 358 12.02 -1.02 -10.96
CA PHE A 358 12.19 -2.47 -10.82
C PHE A 358 11.68 -3.01 -9.48
N LEU A 359 11.82 -2.24 -8.40
CA LEU A 359 11.23 -2.55 -7.10
C LEU A 359 9.70 -2.64 -7.20
N ASN A 360 9.08 -1.74 -7.97
CA ASN A 360 7.64 -1.76 -8.17
C ASN A 360 7.16 -2.97 -9.00
N ILE A 361 8.02 -3.60 -9.81
CA ILE A 361 7.70 -4.89 -10.45
C ILE A 361 7.45 -5.96 -9.38
N TYR A 362 8.37 -6.09 -8.42
CA TYR A 362 8.21 -7.05 -7.32
C TYR A 362 7.00 -6.72 -6.45
N TYR A 363 6.90 -5.45 -6.01
CA TYR A 363 5.90 -5.04 -5.04
C TYR A 363 4.47 -5.11 -5.59
N ALA A 364 4.26 -4.64 -6.83
CA ALA A 364 2.97 -4.73 -7.51
C ALA A 364 2.52 -6.17 -7.73
N THR A 365 3.46 -7.06 -8.07
CA THR A 365 3.14 -8.48 -8.26
C THR A 365 2.82 -9.18 -6.94
N LEU A 366 3.56 -8.91 -5.86
CA LEU A 366 3.28 -9.45 -4.54
C LEU A 366 1.91 -8.98 -4.02
N TYR A 367 1.57 -7.71 -4.27
CA TYR A 367 0.30 -7.10 -3.90
C TYR A 367 -0.89 -7.77 -4.60
N ALA A 368 -0.73 -8.15 -5.86
CA ALA A 368 -1.74 -8.89 -6.62
C ALA A 368 -1.77 -10.38 -6.24
N TYR A 369 -0.61 -10.99 -6.06
CA TYR A 369 -0.46 -12.41 -5.73
C TYR A 369 -1.13 -12.77 -4.39
N THR A 370 -0.99 -11.91 -3.38
CA THR A 370 -1.51 -12.15 -2.04
C THR A 370 -3.01 -12.49 -2.04
N PRO A 371 -3.92 -11.63 -2.52
CA PRO A 371 -5.35 -11.95 -2.55
C PRO A 371 -5.73 -13.02 -3.58
N GLU A 372 -4.90 -13.27 -4.61
CA GLU A 372 -5.16 -14.31 -5.61
C GLU A 372 -5.02 -15.73 -5.03
N VAL A 373 -4.07 -15.94 -4.12
CA VAL A 373 -3.78 -17.27 -3.54
C VAL A 373 -4.56 -17.56 -2.27
N LEU A 374 -5.12 -16.54 -1.62
CA LEU A 374 -5.89 -16.70 -0.39
C LEU A 374 -7.34 -17.11 -0.70
N PRO A 375 -7.94 -18.02 0.12
CA PRO A 375 -9.33 -18.41 -0.03
C PRO A 375 -10.26 -17.21 0.08
N SER A 376 -11.28 -17.13 -0.76
CA SER A 376 -12.19 -15.97 -0.83
C SER A 376 -12.90 -15.65 0.50
N ALA A 377 -13.26 -16.71 1.26
CA ALA A 377 -13.91 -16.56 2.57
C ALA A 377 -13.02 -15.93 3.65
N HIS A 378 -11.68 -16.04 3.52
CA HIS A 378 -10.69 -15.59 4.51
C HIS A 378 -9.70 -14.57 3.93
N ARG A 379 -9.99 -14.07 2.74
CA ARG A 379 -9.07 -13.19 1.96
C ARG A 379 -8.81 -11.88 2.64
N GLY A 380 -9.83 -11.23 3.19
CA GLY A 380 -9.69 -9.97 3.92
C GLY A 380 -8.78 -10.13 5.13
N THR A 381 -9.02 -11.12 5.95
CA THR A 381 -8.20 -11.44 7.13
C THR A 381 -6.76 -11.78 6.73
N GLY A 382 -6.56 -12.68 5.75
CA GLY A 382 -5.23 -13.09 5.31
C GLY A 382 -4.40 -11.95 4.72
N ASN A 383 -5.02 -11.09 3.89
CA ASN A 383 -4.38 -9.91 3.32
C ASN A 383 -4.10 -8.86 4.41
N GLY A 384 -5.03 -8.68 5.36
CA GLY A 384 -4.86 -7.81 6.52
C GLY A 384 -3.63 -8.17 7.35
N VAL A 385 -3.46 -9.46 7.67
CA VAL A 385 -2.29 -9.96 8.41
C VAL A 385 -1.00 -9.79 7.59
N ALA A 386 -1.02 -10.07 6.29
CA ALA A 386 0.13 -9.87 5.42
C ALA A 386 0.60 -8.41 5.42
N VAL A 387 -0.31 -7.47 5.26
CA VAL A 387 -0.01 -6.03 5.33
C VAL A 387 0.43 -5.63 6.73
N ALA A 388 -0.12 -6.22 7.80
CA ALA A 388 0.30 -5.98 9.17
C ALA A 388 1.78 -6.34 9.39
N PHE A 389 2.25 -7.48 8.89
CA PHE A 389 3.67 -7.85 8.92
C PHE A 389 4.56 -6.81 8.22
N ASN A 390 4.13 -6.31 7.07
CA ASN A 390 4.85 -5.23 6.39
C ASN A 390 4.95 -3.97 7.28
N ARG A 391 3.88 -3.60 7.98
CA ARG A 391 3.87 -2.39 8.83
C ARG A 391 4.71 -2.55 10.09
N ILE A 392 4.70 -3.74 10.71
CA ILE A 392 5.60 -4.07 11.83
C ILE A 392 7.06 -3.90 11.39
N MET A 393 7.42 -4.47 10.24
CA MET A 393 8.78 -4.35 9.73
C MET A 393 9.14 -2.92 9.30
N GLY A 394 8.17 -2.10 8.88
CA GLY A 394 8.36 -0.68 8.67
C GLY A 394 8.70 0.09 9.96
N ILE A 395 8.06 -0.26 11.08
CA ILE A 395 8.41 0.29 12.42
C ILE A 395 9.82 -0.18 12.80
N VAL A 396 10.12 -1.46 12.66
CA VAL A 396 11.44 -2.04 12.92
C VAL A 396 12.53 -1.34 12.11
N SER A 397 12.27 -1.06 10.83
CA SER A 397 13.23 -0.35 9.97
C SER A 397 13.55 1.05 10.49
N ALA A 398 12.54 1.79 10.98
CA ALA A 398 12.74 3.11 11.57
C ALA A 398 13.57 3.05 12.86
N ILE A 399 13.38 2.02 13.68
CA ILE A 399 14.17 1.77 14.90
C ILE A 399 15.62 1.42 14.51
N VAL A 400 15.80 0.46 13.59
CA VAL A 400 17.13 0.05 13.12
C VAL A 400 17.90 1.24 12.55
N ALA A 401 17.22 2.10 11.79
CA ALA A 401 17.81 3.31 11.23
C ALA A 401 18.33 4.28 12.29
N THR A 402 17.74 4.29 13.47
CA THR A 402 18.17 5.17 14.57
C THR A 402 19.47 4.68 15.25
N PHE A 403 19.69 3.36 15.29
CA PHE A 403 20.81 2.75 16.00
C PHE A 403 21.93 2.22 15.10
N ALA A 404 21.69 2.09 13.80
CA ALA A 404 22.66 1.52 12.89
C ALA A 404 23.79 2.51 12.55
N ASN A 405 25.01 1.97 12.37
CA ASN A 405 26.13 2.75 11.91
C ASN A 405 25.98 3.09 10.41
N THR A 406 25.67 4.35 10.13
CA THR A 406 25.42 4.88 8.79
C THR A 406 26.71 5.25 8.03
N GLN A 407 27.88 5.06 8.65
CA GLN A 407 29.17 5.40 8.01
C GLN A 407 29.67 4.33 7.03
N THR A 408 29.01 3.20 6.96
CA THR A 408 29.41 2.07 6.12
C THR A 408 28.39 1.78 5.03
N SER A 409 28.78 1.06 3.98
CA SER A 409 27.86 0.56 2.94
C SER A 409 26.99 -0.62 3.42
N ALA A 410 27.12 -1.06 4.69
CA ALA A 410 26.41 -2.20 5.24
C ALA A 410 24.89 -2.13 5.05
N PRO A 411 24.20 -1.01 5.25
CA PRO A 411 22.75 -0.92 5.02
C PRO A 411 22.33 -1.24 3.59
N LEU A 412 23.11 -0.83 2.58
CA LEU A 412 22.82 -1.14 1.17
C LEU A 412 23.01 -2.63 0.88
N TYR A 413 24.05 -3.25 1.44
CA TYR A 413 24.27 -4.69 1.30
C TYR A 413 23.18 -5.50 1.99
N ILE A 414 22.67 -5.05 3.15
CA ILE A 414 21.52 -5.66 3.84
C ILE A 414 20.29 -5.57 2.93
N CYS A 415 19.99 -4.41 2.34
CA CYS A 415 18.87 -4.26 1.42
C CYS A 415 19.01 -5.20 0.21
N ALA A 416 20.20 -5.30 -0.37
CA ALA A 416 20.46 -6.22 -1.48
C ALA A 416 20.24 -7.69 -1.07
N ALA A 417 20.73 -8.10 0.10
CA ALA A 417 20.52 -9.45 0.64
C ALA A 417 19.04 -9.77 0.88
N LEU A 418 18.26 -8.80 1.39
CA LEU A 418 16.82 -8.96 1.57
C LEU A 418 16.10 -9.20 0.22
N PHE A 419 16.56 -8.56 -0.87
CA PHE A 419 16.00 -8.82 -2.21
C PHE A 419 16.42 -10.17 -2.78
N ILE A 420 17.62 -10.70 -2.47
CA ILE A 420 18.00 -12.09 -2.80
C ILE A 420 17.04 -13.07 -2.13
N MET A 421 16.79 -12.87 -0.82
CA MET A 421 15.83 -13.70 -0.09
C MET A 421 14.42 -13.58 -0.68
N ALA A 422 13.98 -12.39 -1.02
CA ALA A 422 12.67 -12.15 -1.64
C ALA A 422 12.54 -12.86 -3.00
N ALA A 423 13.58 -12.85 -3.82
CA ALA A 423 13.63 -13.60 -5.08
C ALA A 423 13.55 -15.11 -4.85
N GLY A 424 14.32 -15.64 -3.89
CA GLY A 424 14.29 -17.06 -3.51
C GLY A 424 12.91 -17.51 -3.05
N VAL A 425 12.28 -16.72 -2.15
CA VAL A 425 10.91 -17.00 -1.68
C VAL A 425 9.91 -16.99 -2.84
N ALA A 426 10.01 -16.04 -3.77
CA ALA A 426 9.12 -15.95 -4.92
C ALA A 426 9.17 -17.21 -5.80
N VAL A 427 10.35 -17.80 -6.00
CA VAL A 427 10.51 -19.05 -6.78
C VAL A 427 9.90 -20.24 -6.03
N VAL A 428 10.01 -20.28 -4.70
CA VAL A 428 9.54 -21.41 -3.87
C VAL A 428 8.03 -21.40 -3.63
N PHE A 429 7.30 -20.33 -3.96
CA PHE A 429 5.85 -20.30 -3.77
C PHE A 429 5.15 -21.55 -4.34
N PRO A 430 4.24 -22.19 -3.56
CA PRO A 430 3.62 -23.46 -3.97
C PRO A 430 2.52 -23.31 -5.01
N TYR A 431 1.99 -22.08 -5.20
CA TYR A 431 0.93 -21.78 -6.14
C TYR A 431 1.39 -20.82 -7.23
N GLU A 432 1.01 -21.11 -8.49
CA GLU A 432 1.07 -20.16 -9.60
C GLU A 432 -0.37 -19.89 -10.06
N PRO A 433 -0.87 -18.67 -9.85
CA PRO A 433 -2.25 -18.32 -10.18
C PRO A 433 -2.53 -18.18 -11.68
N TYR A 434 -1.49 -18.16 -12.55
CA TYR A 434 -1.67 -17.99 -13.99
C TYR A 434 -2.73 -18.94 -14.56
N GLY A 435 -3.76 -18.38 -15.22
CA GLY A 435 -4.85 -19.15 -15.84
C GLY A 435 -5.78 -19.89 -14.88
N ARG A 436 -5.62 -19.72 -13.55
CA ARG A 436 -6.51 -20.30 -12.53
C ARG A 436 -7.46 -19.23 -12.01
N ARG A 437 -8.68 -19.64 -11.67
CA ARG A 437 -9.61 -18.77 -10.96
C ARG A 437 -9.18 -18.67 -9.50
N SER A 438 -9.23 -17.46 -8.93
CA SER A 438 -9.05 -17.28 -7.48
C SER A 438 -10.20 -18.00 -6.77
N SER A 439 -9.87 -18.90 -5.86
CA SER A 439 -10.82 -19.68 -5.05
C SER A 439 -11.62 -18.77 -4.10
#